data_d347f9913dd0bb30a8205463fda86540
#
_entry.id   d347f9913dd0bb30a8205463fda86540
#
_cell.length_a   1.000
_cell.length_b   1.000
_cell.length_c   1.000
_cell.angle_alpha   90.00
_cell.angle_beta   90.00
_cell.angle_gamma   90.00
#
_symmetry.space_group_name_H-M   'P 1'
#
loop_
_entity.id
_entity.type
_entity.pdbx_description
1 polymer ?
#
loop_
_entity_poly.entity_id
_entity_poly.type
_entity_poly.pdbx_seq_one_letter_code
_entity_poly.pdbx_strand_id
1 'polypeptide(L)'
;MKSMTSVITKSALVLAACASMNAFAGTSSGKAPAPAPEPESGALFDTLGATLEVGYDSRYYFRGLWFADNTTWTGLNLSVPLTEQLSLGFGALYTSTVDTPVTGGGSFDYSELDLSSSLTYDAGFAKLGLVYTHYYFFDTFSGSVNGVPVSRGELGVKGVNEVGMTVASSAGPVNLYGGFYYDFTIGASYAEVGADLPIEVTSWMSIVPAVKLGYGFSNYYTVPGTSQSGLTQVIPSISAPIKLTKTATLTPYIAYNISLTTRHANNTQDSEIFGGVKLGVTF
;
A
#
# COMPACT_ATOMS: atom_id res chain seq x y z
N MET A 1 40.16 13.15 -22.72
CA MET A 1 39.56 12.49 -21.57
C MET A 1 38.51 13.41 -20.98
N LYS A 2 37.25 13.20 -21.33
CA LYS A 2 36.12 13.99 -20.81
C LYS A 2 35.54 13.25 -19.61
N SER A 3 35.53 13.93 -18.46
CA SER A 3 34.91 13.48 -17.21
C SER A 3 33.43 13.25 -17.45
N MET A 4 32.96 12.01 -17.27
CA MET A 4 31.54 11.68 -17.16
C MET A 4 31.11 11.99 -15.75
N THR A 5 30.54 13.16 -15.55
CA THR A 5 29.86 13.51 -14.30
C THR A 5 28.54 12.74 -14.27
N SER A 6 28.47 11.72 -13.45
CA SER A 6 27.25 10.96 -13.14
C SER A 6 26.23 11.89 -12.50
N VAL A 7 25.20 12.26 -13.23
CA VAL A 7 24.02 12.90 -12.69
C VAL A 7 23.18 11.80 -12.03
N ILE A 8 23.37 11.62 -10.74
CA ILE A 8 22.46 10.79 -9.92
C ILE A 8 21.16 11.57 -9.80
N THR A 9 20.18 11.18 -10.60
CA THR A 9 18.83 11.70 -10.51
C THR A 9 18.23 11.22 -9.21
N LYS A 10 18.07 12.13 -8.24
CA LYS A 10 17.36 11.86 -6.98
C LYS A 10 15.88 11.63 -7.31
N SER A 11 15.49 10.40 -7.52
CA SER A 11 14.08 10.03 -7.60
C SER A 11 13.51 10.15 -6.20
N ALA A 12 12.60 11.10 -5.99
CA ALA A 12 11.84 11.20 -4.76
C ALA A 12 10.88 10.00 -4.70
N LEU A 13 11.32 8.93 -4.06
CA LEU A 13 10.48 7.80 -3.72
C LEU A 13 9.63 8.22 -2.53
N VAL A 14 8.47 8.81 -2.78
CA VAL A 14 7.45 8.99 -1.74
C VAL A 14 6.83 7.62 -1.52
N LEU A 15 7.49 6.79 -0.72
CA LEU A 15 6.85 5.61 -0.18
C LEU A 15 5.96 6.09 0.96
N ALA A 16 4.72 6.32 0.61
CA ALA A 16 3.71 6.57 1.59
C ALA A 16 3.59 5.37 2.52
N ALA A 17 3.53 5.64 3.77
CA ALA A 17 3.24 4.67 4.81
C ALA A 17 1.85 4.03 4.66
N CYS A 18 0.99 4.54 3.80
CA CYS A 18 -0.26 3.90 3.38
C CYS A 18 -0.05 2.68 2.46
N ALA A 19 1.20 2.34 2.13
CA ALA A 19 1.54 1.25 1.23
C ALA A 19 1.21 -0.16 1.77
N SER A 20 0.73 -0.29 2.98
CA SER A 20 0.32 -1.62 3.47
C SER A 20 -0.91 -2.17 2.76
N MET A 21 -1.70 -1.33 2.11
CA MET A 21 -2.96 -1.75 1.51
C MET A 21 -2.90 -1.92 -0.01
N ASN A 22 -2.06 -1.17 -0.70
CA ASN A 22 -1.93 -1.26 -2.16
C ASN A 22 -0.49 -1.18 -2.63
N ALA A 23 0.40 -1.94 -2.02
CA ALA A 23 1.84 -1.99 -2.32
C ALA A 23 2.19 -2.53 -3.72
N PHE A 24 1.23 -2.52 -4.65
CA PHE A 24 1.45 -2.88 -6.06
C PHE A 24 1.65 -1.68 -6.97
N ALA A 25 1.66 -0.48 -6.44
CA ALA A 25 2.06 0.65 -7.22
C ALA A 25 3.58 0.67 -7.33
N GLY A 26 4.08 0.06 -8.39
CA GLY A 26 5.46 0.29 -8.81
C GLY A 26 5.71 1.79 -8.79
N THR A 27 6.70 2.21 -8.03
CA THR A 27 7.12 3.60 -8.00
C THR A 27 7.58 3.98 -9.40
N SER A 28 6.77 4.76 -10.11
CA SER A 28 7.25 5.35 -11.34
C SER A 28 8.47 6.18 -10.98
N SER A 29 9.64 5.83 -11.49
CA SER A 29 10.84 6.67 -11.45
C SER A 29 10.58 7.89 -12.33
N GLY A 30 9.71 8.78 -11.87
CA GLY A 30 9.46 10.06 -12.50
C GLY A 30 10.71 10.91 -12.35
N LYS A 31 11.27 11.35 -13.47
CA LYS A 31 12.23 12.44 -13.54
C LYS A 31 11.71 13.57 -12.65
N ALA A 32 12.57 14.14 -11.80
CA ALA A 32 12.22 15.24 -10.91
C ALA A 32 11.34 16.28 -11.63
N PRO A 33 10.26 16.76 -10.98
CA PRO A 33 9.44 17.82 -11.56
C PRO A 33 10.31 19.03 -11.92
N ALA A 34 9.93 19.73 -12.97
CA ALA A 34 10.52 21.03 -13.29
C ALA A 34 10.44 21.92 -12.04
N PRO A 35 11.43 22.82 -11.81
CA PRO A 35 11.41 23.70 -10.66
C PRO A 35 10.05 24.41 -10.60
N ALA A 36 9.41 24.31 -9.42
CA ALA A 36 8.16 24.99 -9.15
C ALA A 36 8.35 26.50 -9.37
N PRO A 37 7.31 27.23 -9.79
CA PRO A 37 7.35 28.70 -9.81
C PRO A 37 7.73 29.20 -8.42
N GLU A 38 8.52 30.29 -8.37
CA GLU A 38 8.94 30.90 -7.12
C GLU A 38 7.72 31.12 -6.20
N PRO A 39 7.82 30.77 -4.90
CA PRO A 39 6.69 30.85 -4.01
C PRO A 39 6.25 32.32 -3.86
N GLU A 40 4.95 32.56 -3.98
CA GLU A 40 4.39 33.83 -3.59
C GLU A 40 4.66 34.03 -2.08
N SER A 41 5.14 35.23 -1.71
CA SER A 41 5.49 35.59 -0.35
C SER A 41 4.29 35.41 0.58
N GLY A 42 4.30 34.36 1.42
CA GLY A 42 3.24 34.05 2.35
C GLY A 42 2.81 32.59 2.44
N ALA A 43 3.39 31.70 1.63
CA ALA A 43 3.15 30.27 1.76
C ALA A 43 3.82 29.71 3.03
N LEU A 44 3.12 28.82 3.75
CA LEU A 44 3.63 28.16 4.95
C LEU A 44 4.81 27.20 4.63
N PHE A 45 4.84 26.66 3.40
CA PHE A 45 5.87 25.74 2.89
C PHE A 45 6.23 26.13 1.46
N ASP A 46 7.50 26.06 1.14
CA ASP A 46 8.01 26.34 -0.21
C ASP A 46 7.56 25.28 -1.23
N THR A 47 7.44 24.04 -0.77
CA THR A 47 6.96 22.92 -1.58
C THR A 47 6.10 21.98 -0.74
N LEU A 48 5.01 21.50 -1.30
CA LEU A 48 4.16 20.47 -0.71
C LEU A 48 4.01 19.36 -1.74
N GLY A 49 4.61 18.19 -1.46
CA GLY A 49 4.39 16.99 -2.27
C GLY A 49 2.99 16.46 -1.99
N ALA A 50 2.09 16.57 -2.95
CA ALA A 50 0.73 16.05 -2.84
C ALA A 50 0.45 15.05 -3.96
N THR A 51 -0.16 13.91 -3.62
CA THR A 51 -0.61 12.92 -4.60
C THR A 51 -2.03 12.52 -4.27
N LEU A 52 -2.92 12.62 -5.25
CA LEU A 52 -4.27 12.09 -5.21
C LEU A 52 -4.33 10.85 -6.09
N GLU A 53 -4.85 9.76 -5.55
CA GLU A 53 -5.04 8.52 -6.28
C GLU A 53 -6.50 8.07 -6.18
N VAL A 54 -7.03 7.50 -7.25
CA VAL A 54 -8.30 6.79 -7.26
C VAL A 54 -8.11 5.46 -7.95
N GLY A 55 -8.78 4.42 -7.49
CA GLY A 55 -8.61 3.10 -8.07
C GLY A 55 -9.79 2.18 -7.89
N TYR A 56 -9.67 1.06 -8.59
CA TYR A 56 -10.55 -0.09 -8.51
C TYR A 56 -9.73 -1.36 -8.39
N ASP A 57 -10.12 -2.24 -7.48
CA ASP A 57 -9.56 -3.57 -7.30
C ASP A 57 -10.67 -4.61 -7.38
N SER A 58 -10.45 -5.64 -8.19
CA SER A 58 -11.40 -6.76 -8.29
C SER A 58 -11.53 -7.52 -6.97
N ARG A 59 -10.47 -7.48 -6.15
CA ARG A 59 -10.43 -8.02 -4.79
C ARG A 59 -9.51 -7.21 -3.92
N TYR A 60 -9.91 -6.98 -2.70
CA TYR A 60 -9.15 -6.29 -1.69
C TYR A 60 -8.48 -7.29 -0.74
N TYR A 61 -7.16 -7.33 -0.78
CA TYR A 61 -6.33 -8.13 0.11
C TYR A 61 -5.50 -7.26 1.03
N PHE A 62 -5.74 -7.34 2.31
CA PHE A 62 -4.87 -6.75 3.31
C PHE A 62 -3.94 -7.81 3.90
N ARG A 63 -2.64 -7.69 3.63
CA ARG A 63 -1.60 -8.62 4.14
C ARG A 63 -1.92 -10.09 3.87
N GLY A 64 -2.43 -10.37 2.67
CA GLY A 64 -2.82 -11.69 2.22
C GLY A 64 -4.17 -12.18 2.72
N LEU A 65 -4.88 -11.41 3.53
CA LEU A 65 -6.27 -11.68 3.90
C LEU A 65 -7.22 -11.02 2.91
N TRP A 66 -8.17 -11.79 2.45
CA TRP A 66 -9.28 -11.27 1.66
C TRP A 66 -10.25 -10.50 2.58
N PHE A 67 -10.59 -9.30 2.19
CA PHE A 67 -11.53 -8.43 2.90
C PHE A 67 -12.81 -8.21 2.12
N ALA A 68 -12.69 -7.98 0.81
CA ALA A 68 -13.84 -7.68 -0.04
C ALA A 68 -13.52 -7.94 -1.51
N ASP A 69 -14.56 -8.04 -2.32
CA ASP A 69 -14.49 -8.00 -3.78
C ASP A 69 -14.98 -6.65 -4.30
N ASN A 70 -14.56 -6.30 -5.52
CA ASN A 70 -15.04 -5.12 -6.24
C ASN A 70 -14.96 -3.82 -5.42
N THR A 71 -13.78 -3.49 -4.96
CA THR A 71 -13.55 -2.28 -4.17
C THR A 71 -13.15 -1.10 -5.05
N THR A 72 -13.65 0.08 -4.70
CA THR A 72 -13.12 1.36 -5.16
C THR A 72 -12.46 2.06 -4.00
N TRP A 73 -11.43 2.84 -4.31
CA TRP A 73 -10.72 3.56 -3.27
C TRP A 73 -10.22 4.92 -3.77
N THR A 74 -10.01 5.83 -2.81
CA THR A 74 -9.42 7.14 -3.04
C THR A 74 -8.39 7.40 -1.97
N GLY A 75 -7.18 7.75 -2.37
CA GLY A 75 -6.06 8.06 -1.48
C GLY A 75 -5.52 9.47 -1.70
N LEU A 76 -5.23 10.15 -0.61
CA LEU A 76 -4.51 11.42 -0.58
C LEU A 76 -3.24 11.23 0.24
N ASN A 77 -2.11 11.63 -0.32
CA ASN A 77 -0.84 11.64 0.37
C ASN A 77 -0.22 13.02 0.29
N LEU A 78 0.29 13.49 1.42
CA LEU A 78 0.99 14.77 1.56
C LEU A 78 2.38 14.49 2.11
N SER A 79 3.39 15.18 1.58
CA SER A 79 4.76 15.12 2.09
C SER A 79 5.31 16.53 2.26
N VAL A 80 5.71 16.83 3.50
CA VAL A 80 6.28 18.11 3.89
C VAL A 80 7.76 17.90 4.20
N PRO A 81 8.70 18.47 3.43
CA PRO A 81 10.12 18.41 3.77
C PRO A 81 10.38 19.28 5.02
N LEU A 82 10.92 18.67 6.06
CA LEU A 82 11.35 19.38 7.28
C LEU A 82 12.82 19.81 7.17
N THR A 83 13.64 18.96 6.55
CA THR A 83 15.04 19.22 6.18
C THR A 83 15.34 18.54 4.84
N GLU A 84 16.57 18.66 4.34
CA GLU A 84 17.01 17.93 3.15
C GLU A 84 16.89 16.39 3.29
N GLN A 85 16.94 15.88 4.51
CA GLN A 85 16.94 14.45 4.80
C GLN A 85 15.66 13.98 5.49
N LEU A 86 14.91 14.88 6.11
CA LEU A 86 13.76 14.52 6.95
C LEU A 86 12.47 15.08 6.35
N SER A 87 11.46 14.25 6.23
CA SER A 87 10.12 14.65 5.78
C SER A 87 9.03 14.11 6.69
N LEU A 88 7.96 14.87 6.83
CA LEU A 88 6.73 14.49 7.51
C LEU A 88 5.68 14.16 6.45
N GLY A 89 5.05 12.99 6.59
CA GLY A 89 3.99 12.53 5.70
C GLY A 89 2.65 12.47 6.40
N PHE A 90 1.58 12.69 5.63
CA PHE A 90 0.20 12.45 6.03
C PHE A 90 -0.53 11.71 4.92
N GLY A 91 -1.33 10.74 5.27
CA GLY A 91 -2.12 9.97 4.33
C GLY A 91 -3.55 9.80 4.80
N ALA A 92 -4.46 9.75 3.83
CA ALA A 92 -5.83 9.33 4.01
C ALA A 92 -6.21 8.40 2.87
N LEU A 93 -6.71 7.22 3.17
CA LEU A 93 -7.21 6.26 2.18
C LEU A 93 -8.63 5.87 2.56
N TYR A 94 -9.56 6.07 1.66
CA TYR A 94 -10.93 5.57 1.79
C TYR A 94 -11.16 4.44 0.80
N THR A 95 -11.59 3.29 1.30
CA THR A 95 -11.93 2.10 0.51
C THR A 95 -13.38 1.73 0.74
N SER A 96 -14.11 1.40 -0.32
CA SER A 96 -15.49 0.94 -0.24
C SER A 96 -15.77 -0.12 -1.30
N THR A 97 -16.60 -1.10 -0.95
CA THR A 97 -17.10 -2.09 -1.93
C THR A 97 -18.14 -1.46 -2.85
N VAL A 98 -18.11 -1.88 -4.11
CA VAL A 98 -19.22 -1.64 -5.04
C VAL A 98 -20.26 -2.75 -4.85
N ASP A 99 -19.80 -3.98 -4.79
CA ASP A 99 -20.63 -5.17 -4.54
C ASP A 99 -19.70 -6.33 -4.13
N THR A 100 -19.99 -7.00 -3.01
CA THR A 100 -19.29 -8.22 -2.63
C THR A 100 -20.29 -9.36 -2.49
N PRO A 101 -20.44 -10.19 -3.54
CA PRO A 101 -21.35 -11.34 -3.50
C PRO A 101 -20.91 -12.35 -2.43
N VAL A 102 -21.86 -12.85 -1.66
CA VAL A 102 -21.62 -13.89 -0.65
C VAL A 102 -22.15 -15.23 -1.12
N THR A 103 -21.38 -16.30 -0.94
CA THR A 103 -21.83 -17.67 -1.26
C THR A 103 -23.08 -18.00 -0.43
N GLY A 104 -24.18 -18.33 -1.09
CA GLY A 104 -25.47 -18.57 -0.44
C GLY A 104 -26.49 -17.45 -0.61
N GLY A 105 -26.14 -16.40 -1.35
CA GLY A 105 -26.97 -15.25 -1.70
C GLY A 105 -26.83 -14.08 -0.71
N GLY A 106 -26.92 -12.88 -1.28
CA GLY A 106 -26.67 -11.63 -0.58
C GLY A 106 -25.33 -10.99 -0.95
N SER A 107 -25.12 -9.80 -0.51
CA SER A 107 -23.85 -9.06 -0.59
C SER A 107 -23.55 -8.46 0.78
N PHE A 108 -22.31 -8.05 0.99
CA PHE A 108 -21.99 -7.25 2.16
C PHE A 108 -21.29 -5.95 1.73
N ASP A 109 -21.54 -4.93 2.51
CA ASP A 109 -20.87 -3.65 2.36
C ASP A 109 -19.61 -3.65 3.23
N TYR A 110 -18.53 -3.14 2.66
CA TYR A 110 -17.28 -2.90 3.39
C TYR A 110 -16.85 -1.48 3.11
N SER A 111 -16.55 -0.74 4.15
CA SER A 111 -15.93 0.56 4.00
C SER A 111 -14.96 0.85 5.15
N GLU A 112 -13.85 1.48 4.79
CA GLU A 112 -12.72 1.74 5.67
C GLU A 112 -12.11 3.09 5.34
N LEU A 113 -11.70 3.81 6.37
CA LEU A 113 -10.88 5.02 6.27
C LEU A 113 -9.59 4.80 7.06
N ASP A 114 -8.46 4.89 6.37
CA ASP A 114 -7.15 4.83 6.98
C ASP A 114 -6.57 6.23 7.06
N LEU A 115 -6.20 6.64 8.24
CA LEU A 115 -5.49 7.88 8.47
C LEU A 115 -4.08 7.57 8.94
N SER A 116 -3.08 8.12 8.27
CA SER A 116 -1.68 7.86 8.61
C SER A 116 -0.88 9.13 8.78
N SER A 117 0.16 9.02 9.59
CA SER A 117 1.24 10.00 9.68
C SER A 117 2.57 9.29 9.68
N SER A 118 3.58 9.88 9.07
CA SER A 118 4.90 9.26 8.97
C SER A 118 6.03 10.27 9.11
N LEU A 119 7.15 9.81 9.63
CA LEU A 119 8.42 10.52 9.62
C LEU A 119 9.41 9.70 8.81
N THR A 120 9.96 10.27 7.75
CA THR A 120 10.87 9.58 6.85
C THR A 120 12.23 10.27 6.84
N TYR A 121 13.29 9.48 7.08
CA TYR A 121 14.68 9.91 7.02
C TYR A 121 15.39 9.30 5.81
N ASP A 122 15.95 10.14 4.96
CA ASP A 122 16.77 9.74 3.82
C ASP A 122 18.24 9.65 4.24
N ALA A 123 18.74 8.42 4.41
CA ALA A 123 20.13 8.14 4.74
C ALA A 123 21.06 8.16 3.49
N GLY A 124 20.53 8.48 2.30
CA GLY A 124 21.25 8.47 1.03
C GLY A 124 21.29 7.10 0.34
N PHE A 125 21.51 6.03 1.08
CA PHE A 125 21.49 4.65 0.57
C PHE A 125 20.17 3.93 0.84
N ALA A 126 19.39 4.43 1.80
CA ALA A 126 18.06 3.91 2.15
C ALA A 126 17.20 5.00 2.76
N LYS A 127 15.89 4.87 2.61
CA LYS A 127 14.89 5.66 3.33
C LYS A 127 14.35 4.83 4.49
N LEU A 128 14.36 5.42 5.67
CA LEU A 128 13.86 4.83 6.90
C LEU A 128 12.61 5.57 7.35
N GLY A 129 11.52 4.86 7.57
CA GLY A 129 10.24 5.45 7.96
C GLY A 129 9.77 4.96 9.32
N LEU A 130 9.18 5.85 10.10
CA LEU A 130 8.32 5.53 11.23
C LEU A 130 6.92 5.96 10.85
N VAL A 131 5.95 5.06 10.98
CA VAL A 131 4.57 5.31 10.56
C VAL A 131 3.60 4.96 11.70
N TYR A 132 2.56 5.75 11.83
CA TYR A 132 1.38 5.45 12.61
C TYR A 132 0.18 5.45 11.68
N THR A 133 -0.69 4.44 11.79
CA THR A 133 -1.93 4.33 11.02
C THR A 133 -3.09 4.02 11.96
N HIS A 134 -4.17 4.76 11.75
CA HIS A 134 -5.47 4.48 12.35
C HIS A 134 -6.42 4.00 11.25
N TYR A 135 -6.88 2.77 11.35
CA TYR A 135 -7.89 2.17 10.49
C TYR A 135 -9.26 2.36 11.13
N TYR A 136 -10.19 2.97 10.43
CA TYR A 136 -11.54 3.17 10.90
C TYR A 136 -12.54 2.45 10.00
N PHE A 137 -13.31 1.52 10.56
CA PHE A 137 -14.33 0.76 9.84
C PHE A 137 -15.70 1.39 10.06
N PHE A 138 -16.34 1.87 8.99
CA PHE A 138 -17.64 2.58 9.09
C PHE A 138 -18.79 1.62 9.30
N ASP A 139 -18.78 0.49 8.61
CA ASP A 139 -19.87 -0.46 8.62
C ASP A 139 -19.53 -1.68 9.43
N THR A 140 -20.50 -2.08 10.24
CA THR A 140 -20.46 -3.40 10.85
C THR A 140 -20.78 -4.40 9.77
N PHE A 141 -19.80 -5.21 9.39
CA PHE A 141 -20.03 -6.37 8.55
C PHE A 141 -21.17 -7.19 9.14
N SER A 142 -22.29 -7.25 8.44
CA SER A 142 -23.37 -8.17 8.74
C SER A 142 -23.70 -8.95 7.48
N GLY A 143 -23.40 -10.23 7.47
CA GLY A 143 -23.67 -11.11 6.37
C GLY A 143 -23.97 -12.51 6.87
N SER A 144 -24.31 -13.41 5.95
CA SER A 144 -24.49 -14.82 6.26
C SER A 144 -23.54 -15.63 5.37
N VAL A 145 -22.70 -16.44 5.98
CA VAL A 145 -21.87 -17.42 5.27
C VAL A 145 -22.44 -18.79 5.55
N ASN A 146 -22.89 -19.50 4.51
CA ASN A 146 -23.55 -20.80 4.63
C ASN A 146 -24.76 -20.82 5.59
N GLY A 147 -25.55 -19.72 5.61
CA GLY A 147 -26.70 -19.59 6.48
C GLY A 147 -26.38 -19.25 7.94
N VAL A 148 -25.11 -19.07 8.30
CA VAL A 148 -24.69 -18.61 9.62
C VAL A 148 -24.48 -17.10 9.57
N PRO A 149 -25.18 -16.30 10.37
CA PRO A 149 -24.94 -14.87 10.47
C PRO A 149 -23.49 -14.62 10.87
N VAL A 150 -22.78 -13.79 10.11
CA VAL A 150 -21.44 -13.34 10.43
C VAL A 150 -21.50 -11.83 10.61
N SER A 151 -21.06 -11.34 11.75
CA SER A 151 -21.02 -9.93 12.05
C SER A 151 -19.61 -9.56 12.53
N ARG A 152 -18.95 -8.65 11.82
CA ARG A 152 -17.69 -8.08 12.29
C ARG A 152 -17.90 -7.09 13.44
N GLY A 153 -19.11 -6.54 13.57
CA GLY A 153 -19.51 -5.70 14.69
C GLY A 153 -19.51 -6.41 16.04
N GLU A 154 -19.62 -7.73 16.05
CA GLU A 154 -19.50 -8.53 17.27
C GLU A 154 -18.05 -8.62 17.78
N LEU A 155 -17.05 -8.33 16.97
CA LEU A 155 -15.67 -8.19 17.43
C LEU A 155 -15.41 -6.86 18.15
N GLY A 156 -16.39 -5.95 18.18
CA GLY A 156 -16.35 -4.71 18.96
C GLY A 156 -15.28 -3.69 18.52
N VAL A 157 -14.55 -3.96 17.45
CA VAL A 157 -13.42 -3.15 16.99
C VAL A 157 -13.88 -2.22 15.89
N LYS A 158 -14.19 -0.96 16.24
CA LYS A 158 -14.49 0.10 15.28
C LYS A 158 -13.25 0.75 14.68
N GLY A 159 -12.09 0.54 15.28
CA GLY A 159 -10.84 1.12 14.82
C GLY A 159 -9.63 0.32 15.31
N VAL A 160 -8.59 0.30 14.49
CA VAL A 160 -7.33 -0.37 14.75
C VAL A 160 -6.23 0.68 14.73
N ASN A 161 -5.30 0.57 15.67
CA ASN A 161 -4.15 1.47 15.77
C ASN A 161 -2.89 0.67 15.56
N GLU A 162 -2.06 1.13 14.65
CA GLU A 162 -0.83 0.45 14.28
C GLU A 162 0.35 1.44 14.23
N VAL A 163 1.52 0.98 14.67
CA VAL A 163 2.79 1.65 14.43
C VAL A 163 3.68 0.73 13.59
N GLY A 164 4.41 1.32 12.65
CA GLY A 164 5.31 0.58 11.78
C GLY A 164 6.65 1.26 11.59
N MET A 165 7.65 0.45 11.28
CA MET A 165 8.94 0.89 10.76
C MET A 165 9.08 0.38 9.33
N THR A 166 9.53 1.24 8.43
CA THR A 166 9.70 0.91 7.02
C THR A 166 11.12 1.19 6.55
N VAL A 167 11.54 0.44 5.56
CA VAL A 167 12.82 0.66 4.87
C VAL A 167 12.60 0.54 3.37
N ALA A 168 13.21 1.43 2.60
CA ALA A 168 13.25 1.35 1.15
C ALA A 168 14.65 1.70 0.65
N SER A 169 15.13 0.96 -0.35
CA SER A 169 16.44 1.15 -0.97
C SER A 169 16.37 0.71 -2.43
N SER A 170 17.44 0.95 -3.18
CA SER A 170 17.57 0.42 -4.55
C SER A 170 18.92 -0.26 -4.73
N ALA A 171 18.91 -1.41 -5.37
CA ALA A 171 20.11 -2.17 -5.75
C ALA A 171 20.18 -2.23 -7.29
N GLY A 172 20.88 -1.27 -7.89
CA GLY A 172 20.85 -1.08 -9.35
C GLY A 172 19.44 -0.70 -9.81
N PRO A 173 18.84 -1.46 -10.76
CA PRO A 173 17.48 -1.18 -11.24
C PRO A 173 16.37 -1.74 -10.34
N VAL A 174 16.70 -2.55 -9.32
CA VAL A 174 15.75 -3.22 -8.45
C VAL A 174 15.48 -2.32 -7.24
N ASN A 175 14.21 -2.03 -6.99
CA ASN A 175 13.77 -1.42 -5.75
C ASN A 175 13.50 -2.52 -4.72
N LEU A 176 13.94 -2.28 -3.48
CA LEU A 176 13.78 -3.17 -2.34
C LEU A 176 13.03 -2.41 -1.26
N TYR A 177 12.07 -3.05 -0.62
CA TYR A 177 11.32 -2.46 0.49
C TYR A 177 10.97 -3.49 1.54
N GLY A 178 10.74 -3.01 2.75
CA GLY A 178 10.29 -3.83 3.86
C GLY A 178 9.62 -3.01 4.92
N GLY A 179 8.85 -3.68 5.78
CA GLY A 179 8.18 -3.07 6.91
C GLY A 179 7.99 -4.06 8.05
N PHE A 180 7.94 -3.52 9.25
CA PHE A 180 7.54 -4.21 10.47
C PHE A 180 6.47 -3.38 11.17
N TYR A 181 5.35 -3.99 11.52
CA TYR A 181 4.17 -3.32 12.05
C TYR A 181 3.70 -4.00 13.32
N TYR A 182 3.26 -3.20 14.27
CA TYR A 182 2.63 -3.66 15.50
C TYR A 182 1.24 -3.05 15.64
N ASP A 183 0.23 -3.91 15.65
CA ASP A 183 -1.16 -3.55 15.88
C ASP A 183 -1.46 -3.60 17.38
N PHE A 184 -1.73 -2.43 17.97
CA PHE A 184 -2.03 -2.31 19.40
C PHE A 184 -3.39 -2.90 19.78
N THR A 185 -4.30 -2.99 18.82
CA THR A 185 -5.67 -3.42 19.08
C THR A 185 -5.76 -4.92 19.23
N ILE A 186 -5.05 -5.65 18.36
CA ILE A 186 -5.01 -7.12 18.43
C ILE A 186 -3.78 -7.65 19.17
N GLY A 187 -2.82 -6.79 19.51
CA GLY A 187 -1.58 -7.17 20.20
C GLY A 187 -0.68 -8.08 19.37
N ALA A 188 -0.59 -7.84 18.06
CA ALA A 188 0.13 -8.71 17.16
C ALA A 188 1.00 -7.92 16.16
N SER A 189 2.01 -8.59 15.62
CA SER A 189 2.96 -7.99 14.69
C SER A 189 2.90 -8.65 13.31
N TYR A 190 3.27 -7.86 12.31
CA TYR A 190 3.42 -8.29 10.94
C TYR A 190 4.69 -7.72 10.34
N ALA A 191 5.37 -8.50 9.50
CA ALA A 191 6.50 -8.04 8.71
C ALA A 191 6.27 -8.36 7.23
N GLU A 192 6.79 -7.51 6.37
CA GLU A 192 6.82 -7.77 4.94
C GLU A 192 8.12 -7.31 4.30
N VAL A 193 8.47 -7.97 3.23
CA VAL A 193 9.55 -7.57 2.33
C VAL A 193 9.08 -7.71 0.89
N GLY A 194 9.61 -6.87 0.03
CA GLY A 194 9.28 -6.92 -1.38
C GLY A 194 10.35 -6.32 -2.26
N ALA A 195 10.21 -6.60 -3.54
CA ALA A 195 11.06 -6.06 -4.59
C ALA A 195 10.24 -5.79 -5.84
N ASP A 196 10.63 -4.78 -6.59
CA ASP A 196 10.12 -4.50 -7.91
C ASP A 196 11.24 -4.11 -8.89
N LEU A 197 10.99 -4.30 -10.19
CA LEU A 197 11.92 -4.00 -11.26
C LEU A 197 11.22 -3.17 -12.33
N PRO A 198 11.30 -1.82 -12.30
CA PRO A 198 10.77 -0.99 -13.35
C PRO A 198 11.55 -1.16 -14.66
N ILE A 199 10.88 -1.61 -15.72
CA ILE A 199 11.42 -1.78 -17.06
C ILE A 199 10.76 -0.75 -17.96
N GLU A 200 11.52 0.26 -18.38
CA GLU A 200 11.03 1.27 -19.31
C GLU A 200 10.89 0.66 -20.71
N VAL A 201 9.66 0.59 -21.21
CA VAL A 201 9.33 0.07 -22.54
C VAL A 201 9.28 1.21 -23.56
N THR A 202 8.71 2.34 -23.15
CA THR A 202 8.68 3.58 -23.90
C THR A 202 8.86 4.77 -22.94
N SER A 203 9.03 5.98 -23.44
CA SER A 203 9.11 7.18 -22.60
C SER A 203 7.84 7.47 -21.79
N TRP A 204 6.71 6.86 -22.15
CA TRP A 204 5.42 7.04 -21.50
C TRP A 204 4.87 5.78 -20.83
N MET A 205 5.54 4.61 -20.94
CA MET A 205 5.07 3.35 -20.37
C MET A 205 6.24 2.52 -19.84
N SER A 206 6.04 1.94 -18.67
CA SER A 206 6.92 0.93 -18.08
C SER A 206 6.14 -0.36 -17.81
N ILE A 207 6.85 -1.47 -17.67
CA ILE A 207 6.33 -2.72 -17.09
C ILE A 207 7.10 -2.96 -15.80
N VAL A 208 6.37 -3.26 -14.73
CA VAL A 208 6.96 -3.40 -13.39
C VAL A 208 6.54 -4.75 -12.80
N PRO A 209 7.33 -5.83 -13.01
CA PRO A 209 7.18 -7.02 -12.22
C PRO A 209 7.59 -6.75 -10.77
N ALA A 210 6.86 -7.34 -9.83
CA ALA A 210 7.09 -7.21 -8.40
C ALA A 210 6.76 -8.49 -7.66
N VAL A 211 7.31 -8.62 -6.45
CA VAL A 211 6.96 -9.70 -5.52
C VAL A 211 6.97 -9.15 -4.09
N LYS A 212 6.01 -9.61 -3.29
CA LYS A 212 5.92 -9.31 -1.87
C LYS A 212 5.74 -10.60 -1.06
N LEU A 213 6.43 -10.70 0.07
CA LEU A 213 6.34 -11.79 1.03
C LEU A 213 5.95 -11.22 2.39
N GLY A 214 4.98 -11.84 3.06
CA GLY A 214 4.53 -11.46 4.39
C GLY A 214 4.77 -12.53 5.45
N TYR A 215 4.98 -12.09 6.68
CA TYR A 215 5.14 -12.92 7.86
C TYR A 215 4.31 -12.37 9.02
N GLY A 216 3.38 -13.17 9.53
CA GLY A 216 2.60 -12.86 10.73
C GLY A 216 3.26 -13.43 11.97
N PHE A 217 3.43 -12.61 12.99
CA PHE A 217 3.84 -13.05 14.32
C PHE A 217 2.60 -13.35 15.16
N SER A 218 2.74 -14.13 16.18
CA SER A 218 1.71 -14.64 17.12
C SER A 218 0.38 -13.90 17.07
N ASN A 219 -0.67 -14.57 16.68
CA ASN A 219 -2.06 -14.07 16.64
C ASN A 219 -2.37 -13.02 15.55
N TYR A 220 -1.48 -12.73 14.61
CA TYR A 220 -1.77 -11.76 13.56
C TYR A 220 -2.86 -12.31 12.61
N TYR A 221 -4.11 -11.91 12.85
CA TYR A 221 -5.31 -12.38 12.13
C TYR A 221 -5.40 -13.92 12.00
N THR A 222 -5.07 -14.62 13.06
CA THR A 222 -5.24 -16.08 13.14
C THR A 222 -6.61 -16.43 13.73
N VAL A 223 -7.07 -17.64 13.48
CA VAL A 223 -8.30 -18.15 14.10
C VAL A 223 -8.16 -18.08 15.63
N PRO A 224 -9.17 -17.57 16.36
CA PRO A 224 -9.15 -17.54 17.82
C PRO A 224 -8.77 -18.89 18.44
N GLY A 225 -7.76 -18.86 19.31
CA GLY A 225 -7.26 -20.07 19.99
C GLY A 225 -6.06 -20.73 19.34
N THR A 226 -5.59 -20.27 18.16
CA THR A 226 -4.36 -20.76 17.53
C THR A 226 -3.33 -19.65 17.46
N SER A 227 -2.33 -19.70 18.30
CA SER A 227 -1.16 -18.80 18.22
C SER A 227 -0.17 -19.39 17.23
N GLN A 228 -0.19 -18.93 15.97
CA GLN A 228 0.76 -19.38 14.95
C GLN A 228 1.48 -18.18 14.35
N SER A 229 2.81 -18.27 14.34
CA SER A 229 3.67 -17.38 13.57
C SER A 229 4.10 -18.09 12.29
N GLY A 230 4.26 -17.35 11.20
CA GLY A 230 4.76 -17.93 9.95
C GLY A 230 4.48 -17.06 8.73
N LEU A 231 4.92 -17.57 7.60
CA LEU A 231 4.69 -16.94 6.31
C LEU A 231 3.17 -16.89 6.01
N THR A 232 2.68 -15.72 5.65
CA THR A 232 1.26 -15.49 5.39
C THR A 232 0.93 -15.58 3.92
N GLN A 233 1.68 -14.91 3.07
CA GLN A 233 1.47 -14.90 1.62
C GLN A 233 2.76 -14.62 0.84
N VAL A 234 2.74 -15.01 -0.43
CA VAL A 234 3.59 -14.46 -1.49
C VAL A 234 2.68 -13.86 -2.56
N ILE A 235 2.98 -12.64 -2.99
CA ILE A 235 2.18 -11.96 -3.99
C ILE A 235 3.10 -11.50 -5.14
N PRO A 236 3.29 -12.32 -6.18
CA PRO A 236 3.82 -11.85 -7.45
C PRO A 236 2.79 -10.97 -8.17
N SER A 237 3.27 -9.94 -8.85
CA SER A 237 2.44 -9.02 -9.62
C SER A 237 3.16 -8.43 -10.81
N ILE A 238 2.39 -7.92 -11.75
CA ILE A 238 2.87 -7.10 -12.86
C ILE A 238 1.95 -5.88 -12.97
N SER A 239 2.55 -4.69 -13.04
CA SER A 239 1.83 -3.46 -13.35
C SER A 239 2.39 -2.77 -14.58
N ALA A 240 1.57 -1.92 -15.19
CA ALA A 240 1.96 -1.16 -16.37
C ALA A 240 1.66 0.34 -16.18
N PRO A 241 2.53 1.10 -15.49
CA PRO A 241 2.37 2.54 -15.36
C PRO A 241 2.43 3.25 -16.73
N ILE A 242 1.37 3.98 -17.06
CA ILE A 242 1.18 4.74 -18.30
C ILE A 242 1.09 6.22 -17.96
N LYS A 243 2.09 6.99 -18.32
CA LYS A 243 2.10 8.45 -18.15
C LYS A 243 1.11 9.09 -19.11
N LEU A 244 -0.02 9.55 -18.61
CA LEU A 244 -1.02 10.26 -19.41
C LEU A 244 -0.64 11.72 -19.62
N THR A 245 -0.05 12.34 -18.60
CA THR A 245 0.48 13.69 -18.60
C THR A 245 1.80 13.75 -17.82
N LYS A 246 2.35 14.93 -17.59
CA LYS A 246 3.52 15.11 -16.70
C LYS A 246 3.22 14.78 -15.25
N THR A 247 1.96 14.88 -14.84
CA THR A 247 1.53 14.72 -13.44
C THR A 247 0.52 13.60 -13.26
N ALA A 248 -0.06 13.04 -14.33
CA ALA A 248 -1.07 11.99 -14.25
C ALA A 248 -0.57 10.67 -14.83
N THR A 249 -0.74 9.58 -14.07
CA THR A 249 -0.34 8.22 -14.46
C THR A 249 -1.49 7.26 -14.23
N LEU A 250 -1.84 6.48 -15.26
CA LEU A 250 -2.76 5.36 -15.18
C LEU A 250 -1.97 4.06 -15.00
N THR A 251 -2.32 3.24 -14.02
CA THR A 251 -1.58 2.01 -13.71
C THR A 251 -2.52 0.83 -13.59
N PRO A 252 -2.81 0.08 -14.65
CA PRO A 252 -3.40 -1.24 -14.54
C PRO A 252 -2.40 -2.24 -13.95
N TYR A 253 -2.90 -3.25 -13.23
CA TYR A 253 -2.09 -4.31 -12.68
C TYR A 253 -2.84 -5.64 -12.56
N ILE A 254 -2.08 -6.72 -12.47
CA ILE A 254 -2.54 -8.06 -12.14
C ILE A 254 -1.61 -8.66 -11.10
N ALA A 255 -2.15 -9.43 -10.17
CA ALA A 255 -1.44 -10.05 -9.08
C ALA A 255 -2.02 -11.43 -8.75
N TYR A 256 -1.24 -12.24 -8.04
CA TYR A 256 -1.68 -13.53 -7.55
C TYR A 256 -1.36 -13.64 -6.05
N ASN A 257 -2.39 -13.72 -5.22
CA ASN A 257 -2.21 -13.96 -3.79
C ASN A 257 -2.02 -15.44 -3.55
N ILE A 258 -0.80 -15.86 -3.28
CA ILE A 258 -0.46 -17.23 -2.88
C ILE A 258 -0.57 -17.30 -1.36
N SER A 259 -1.64 -17.86 -0.88
CA SER A 259 -1.83 -18.13 0.56
C SER A 259 -0.85 -19.17 1.05
N LEU A 260 -0.09 -18.86 2.08
CA LEU A 260 0.89 -19.75 2.69
C LEU A 260 0.36 -20.40 3.98
N THR A 261 1.16 -21.25 4.58
CA THR A 261 0.79 -22.20 5.65
C THR A 261 -0.04 -21.61 6.79
N THR A 262 0.26 -20.40 7.25
CA THR A 262 -0.48 -19.78 8.35
C THR A 262 -1.89 -19.33 7.94
N ARG A 263 -2.11 -19.02 6.66
CA ARG A 263 -3.42 -18.63 6.12
C ARG A 263 -4.20 -19.86 5.65
N HIS A 264 -3.53 -20.78 4.98
CA HIS A 264 -4.17 -21.97 4.41
C HIS A 264 -4.63 -22.98 5.47
N ALA A 265 -3.84 -23.19 6.54
CA ALA A 265 -4.18 -24.12 7.60
C ALA A 265 -5.32 -23.64 8.52
N ASN A 266 -5.50 -22.33 8.64
CA ASN A 266 -6.41 -21.70 9.59
C ASN A 266 -7.58 -20.97 8.95
N ASN A 267 -7.58 -20.85 7.64
CA ASN A 267 -8.63 -20.14 6.93
C ASN A 267 -8.88 -20.80 5.58
N THR A 268 -10.11 -20.82 5.21
CA THR A 268 -10.65 -21.30 3.95
C THR A 268 -10.24 -20.45 2.74
N GLN A 269 -9.18 -19.65 2.86
CA GLN A 269 -8.76 -18.76 1.79
C GLN A 269 -7.78 -19.46 0.85
N ASP A 270 -8.24 -19.71 -0.36
CA ASP A 270 -7.43 -20.23 -1.46
C ASP A 270 -6.51 -19.16 -2.05
N SER A 271 -5.52 -19.64 -2.81
CA SER A 271 -4.68 -18.76 -3.63
C SER A 271 -5.47 -18.27 -4.84
N GLU A 272 -5.47 -16.95 -5.08
CA GLU A 272 -6.35 -16.36 -6.08
C GLU A 272 -5.69 -15.23 -6.87
N ILE A 273 -6.11 -15.11 -8.12
CA ILE A 273 -5.73 -14.02 -9.01
C ILE A 273 -6.65 -12.82 -8.77
N PHE A 274 -6.07 -11.62 -8.79
CA PHE A 274 -6.80 -10.37 -8.71
C PHE A 274 -6.09 -9.30 -9.52
N GLY A 275 -6.74 -8.17 -9.71
CA GLY A 275 -6.16 -7.07 -10.46
C GLY A 275 -6.99 -5.83 -10.29
N GLY A 276 -6.47 -4.74 -10.81
CA GLY A 276 -7.11 -3.46 -10.67
C GLY A 276 -6.51 -2.42 -11.59
N VAL A 277 -6.95 -1.20 -11.39
CA VAL A 277 -6.43 -0.03 -12.09
C VAL A 277 -6.46 1.17 -11.16
N LYS A 278 -5.42 2.00 -11.21
CA LYS A 278 -5.41 3.28 -10.50
C LYS A 278 -5.02 4.43 -11.41
N LEU A 279 -5.57 5.59 -11.14
CA LEU A 279 -5.15 6.88 -11.67
C LEU A 279 -4.55 7.70 -10.54
N GLY A 280 -3.30 8.08 -10.69
CA GLY A 280 -2.59 8.96 -9.76
C GLY A 280 -2.30 10.31 -10.38
N VAL A 281 -2.47 11.38 -9.60
CA VAL A 281 -2.13 12.75 -9.97
C VAL A 281 -1.25 13.36 -8.89
N THR A 282 -0.10 13.91 -9.31
CA THR A 282 0.85 14.60 -8.41
C THR A 282 0.78 16.11 -8.63
N PHE A 283 0.80 16.89 -7.56
CA PHE A 283 0.70 18.35 -7.55
C PHE A 283 2.01 18.97 -7.07
#